data_fd7ff649275cd32dfc74108db4baa6df
#
_entry.id   fd7ff649275cd32dfc74108db4baa6df
#
_cell.length_a   1.000
_cell.length_b   1.000
_cell.length_c   1.000
_cell.angle_alpha   90.00
_cell.angle_beta   90.00
_cell.angle_gamma   90.00
#
_symmetry.space_group_name_H-M   'P 1'
#
loop_
_entity.id
_entity.type
_entity.pdbx_description
1 polymer ?
#
loop_
_entity_poly.entity_id
_entity_poly.type
_entity_poly.pdbx_seq_one_letter_code
_entity_poly.pdbx_strand_id
1 'polypeptide(L)'
;IALRLVGSEMCIRDRKYDVPFIGIEPAIKPASFQTKTNKIGLLATRGTLNSKLFEQTSSLIDKDIVIKEQIGLGLVELIENGKLYSNEMSDLLDRYLKPMLEKNIDCLVLGCTHYPYLIPQIRLVLGNKIQIIDSGEAVAKQTMKVLSDCNLLEKGNASLETNHIFYINKDKRVLKDLLTDNINESSDIIETDF
;
A
#
# COMPACT_ATOMS: atom_id res chain seq x y z
N ILE A 1 -5.89 -16.80 -16.51
CA ILE A 1 -7.30 -16.50 -16.19
C ILE A 1 -7.26 -15.51 -15.04
N ALA A 2 -7.52 -14.22 -15.34
CA ALA A 2 -7.72 -13.23 -14.31
C ALA A 2 -8.90 -13.68 -13.44
N LEU A 3 -8.70 -13.84 -12.15
CA LEU A 3 -9.79 -14.03 -11.19
C LEU A 3 -10.67 -12.78 -11.27
N ARG A 4 -11.74 -12.85 -12.05
CA ARG A 4 -12.78 -11.82 -12.07
C ARG A 4 -13.51 -11.91 -10.74
N LEU A 5 -13.15 -11.04 -9.81
CA LEU A 5 -13.89 -10.82 -8.57
C LEU A 5 -15.24 -10.19 -8.93
N VAL A 6 -16.28 -11.02 -8.96
CA VAL A 6 -17.65 -10.61 -9.32
C VAL A 6 -18.18 -9.67 -8.24
N GLY A 7 -18.53 -8.44 -8.61
CA GLY A 7 -19.26 -7.48 -7.77
C GLY A 7 -18.41 -6.38 -7.09
N SER A 8 -17.12 -6.26 -7.37
CA SER A 8 -16.31 -5.12 -6.93
C SER A 8 -16.43 -3.93 -7.92
N GLU A 9 -16.11 -2.71 -7.47
CA GLU A 9 -16.00 -1.53 -8.35
C GLU A 9 -15.05 -1.80 -9.53
N MET A 10 -14.05 -2.65 -9.35
CA MET A 10 -13.12 -3.07 -10.38
C MET A 10 -13.82 -3.81 -11.52
N CYS A 11 -14.80 -4.69 -11.23
CA CYS A 11 -15.60 -5.37 -12.27
C CYS A 11 -16.46 -4.41 -13.09
N ILE A 12 -16.89 -3.29 -12.52
CA ILE A 12 -17.66 -2.26 -13.23
C ILE A 12 -16.73 -1.51 -14.19
N ARG A 13 -15.51 -1.19 -13.75
CA ARG A 13 -14.49 -0.53 -14.57
C ARG A 13 -14.03 -1.43 -15.71
N ASP A 14 -13.73 -2.71 -15.46
CA ASP A 14 -13.35 -3.71 -16.47
C ASP A 14 -14.37 -3.85 -17.61
N ARG A 15 -15.67 -3.60 -17.34
CA ARG A 15 -16.72 -3.64 -18.36
C ARG A 15 -16.84 -2.34 -19.15
N LYS A 16 -16.39 -1.22 -18.56
CA LYS A 16 -16.54 0.12 -19.14
C LYS A 16 -15.34 0.51 -20.01
N TYR A 17 -14.17 -0.03 -19.70
CA TYR A 17 -12.92 0.33 -20.37
C TYR A 17 -12.18 -0.94 -20.81
N ASP A 18 -11.67 -0.93 -22.03
CA ASP A 18 -10.86 -2.03 -22.61
C ASP A 18 -9.38 -1.87 -22.23
N VAL A 19 -9.13 -1.81 -20.94
CA VAL A 19 -7.78 -1.74 -20.36
C VAL A 19 -7.67 -2.68 -19.16
N PRO A 20 -6.50 -3.27 -18.90
CA PRO A 20 -6.32 -4.09 -17.71
C PRO A 20 -6.35 -3.25 -16.43
N PHE A 21 -7.04 -3.74 -15.40
CA PHE A 21 -7.08 -3.15 -14.07
C PHE A 21 -6.35 -4.04 -13.09
N ILE A 22 -5.38 -3.47 -12.36
CA ILE A 22 -4.64 -4.16 -11.31
C ILE A 22 -5.12 -3.61 -9.96
N GLY A 23 -5.76 -4.47 -9.17
CA GLY A 23 -6.19 -4.15 -7.82
C GLY A 23 -5.07 -4.26 -6.81
N ILE A 24 -5.16 -3.46 -5.75
CA ILE A 24 -4.26 -3.55 -4.60
C ILE A 24 -5.05 -4.06 -3.40
N GLU A 25 -4.47 -4.99 -2.66
CA GLU A 25 -4.99 -5.53 -1.40
C GLU A 25 -3.87 -5.64 -0.37
N PRO A 26 -4.20 -5.69 0.93
CA PRO A 26 -3.18 -5.92 1.96
C PRO A 26 -2.43 -7.23 1.72
N ALA A 27 -1.10 -7.20 1.85
CA ALA A 27 -0.22 -8.34 1.61
C ALA A 27 -0.26 -9.38 2.75
N ILE A 28 -1.47 -9.80 3.18
CA ILE A 28 -1.66 -10.72 4.30
C ILE A 28 -1.16 -12.11 3.95
N LYS A 29 -1.42 -12.56 2.72
CA LYS A 29 -0.98 -13.89 2.27
C LYS A 29 0.56 -14.01 2.24
N PRO A 30 1.34 -13.07 1.69
CA PRO A 30 2.79 -13.08 1.88
C PRO A 30 3.21 -13.08 3.37
N ALA A 31 2.55 -12.31 4.22
CA ALA A 31 2.84 -12.25 5.65
C ALA A 31 2.57 -13.59 6.35
N SER A 32 1.52 -14.31 5.95
CA SER A 32 1.19 -15.61 6.54
C SER A 32 2.25 -16.70 6.31
N PHE A 33 3.01 -16.59 5.22
CA PHE A 33 4.15 -17.49 4.97
C PHE A 33 5.44 -17.09 5.68
N GLN A 34 5.53 -15.85 6.16
CA GLN A 34 6.74 -15.28 6.74
C GLN A 34 6.70 -15.19 8.26
N THR A 35 5.51 -15.16 8.86
CA THR A 35 5.36 -15.12 10.31
C THR A 35 5.89 -16.39 10.98
N LYS A 36 6.60 -16.23 12.09
CA LYS A 36 7.10 -17.29 12.95
C LYS A 36 6.29 -17.44 14.23
N THR A 37 5.57 -16.38 14.60
CA THR A 37 4.72 -16.34 15.81
C THR A 37 3.27 -16.67 15.52
N ASN A 38 2.90 -16.84 14.25
CA ASN A 38 1.52 -16.93 13.76
C ASN A 38 0.67 -15.70 14.14
N LYS A 39 1.32 -14.55 14.38
CA LYS A 39 0.65 -13.30 14.75
C LYS A 39 1.11 -12.17 13.86
N ILE A 40 0.17 -11.68 13.06
CA ILE A 40 0.38 -10.62 12.07
C ILE A 40 -0.36 -9.36 12.54
N GLY A 41 0.33 -8.23 12.58
CA GLY A 41 -0.31 -6.91 12.68
C GLY A 41 -0.78 -6.46 11.29
N LEU A 42 -1.97 -5.87 11.23
CA LEU A 42 -2.48 -5.22 10.04
C LEU A 42 -2.88 -3.79 10.38
N LEU A 43 -2.10 -2.83 9.90
CA LEU A 43 -2.43 -1.41 9.99
C LEU A 43 -3.10 -1.00 8.67
N ALA A 44 -4.39 -0.65 8.71
CA ALA A 44 -5.15 -0.38 7.50
C ALA A 44 -6.17 0.74 7.69
N THR A 45 -6.74 1.23 6.60
CA THR A 45 -7.89 2.14 6.67
C THR A 45 -9.18 1.37 6.97
N ARG A 46 -10.18 2.08 7.49
CA ARG A 46 -11.51 1.50 7.71
C ARG A 46 -12.11 0.92 6.42
N GLY A 47 -11.92 1.64 5.29
CA GLY A 47 -12.40 1.18 3.98
C GLY A 47 -11.76 -0.15 3.56
N THR A 48 -10.47 -0.32 3.80
CA THR A 48 -9.75 -1.56 3.52
C THR A 48 -10.28 -2.72 4.36
N LEU A 49 -10.41 -2.55 5.68
CA LEU A 49 -10.87 -3.60 6.59
C LEU A 49 -12.33 -4.02 6.33
N ASN A 50 -13.18 -3.09 5.90
CA ASN A 50 -14.57 -3.36 5.55
C ASN A 50 -14.78 -3.84 4.10
N SER A 51 -13.71 -4.02 3.34
CA SER A 51 -13.84 -4.43 1.95
C SER A 51 -14.12 -5.94 1.81
N LYS A 52 -14.98 -6.30 0.86
CA LYS A 52 -15.24 -7.71 0.51
C LYS A 52 -13.96 -8.43 0.07
N LEU A 53 -13.04 -7.72 -0.56
CA LEU A 53 -11.78 -8.26 -1.00
C LEU A 53 -10.92 -8.69 0.19
N PHE A 54 -10.82 -7.84 1.22
CA PHE A 54 -10.11 -8.18 2.45
C PHE A 54 -10.77 -9.37 3.17
N GLU A 55 -12.08 -9.40 3.28
CA GLU A 55 -12.84 -10.51 3.87
C GLU A 55 -12.53 -11.84 3.14
N GLN A 56 -12.55 -11.84 1.81
CA GLN A 56 -12.21 -13.01 1.00
C GLN A 56 -10.76 -13.45 1.19
N THR A 57 -9.81 -12.52 1.15
CA THR A 57 -8.39 -12.84 1.29
C THR A 57 -8.07 -13.35 2.68
N SER A 58 -8.63 -12.73 3.72
CA SER A 58 -8.42 -13.15 5.12
C SER A 58 -9.03 -14.53 5.42
N SER A 59 -10.15 -14.87 4.78
CA SER A 59 -10.79 -16.20 4.91
C SER A 59 -9.96 -17.36 4.35
N LEU A 60 -8.99 -17.06 3.46
CA LEU A 60 -8.07 -18.05 2.87
C LEU A 60 -6.79 -18.26 3.69
N ILE A 61 -6.60 -17.50 4.76
CA ILE A 61 -5.45 -17.63 5.65
C ILE A 61 -5.68 -18.79 6.62
N ASP A 62 -4.60 -19.47 6.98
CA ASP A 62 -4.63 -20.54 7.95
C ASP A 62 -5.27 -20.06 9.27
N LYS A 63 -6.15 -20.88 9.85
CA LYS A 63 -6.89 -20.58 11.08
C LYS A 63 -5.99 -20.42 12.30
N ASP A 64 -4.77 -20.97 12.26
CA ASP A 64 -3.79 -20.83 13.32
C ASP A 64 -3.10 -19.46 13.31
N ILE A 65 -3.27 -18.68 12.24
CA ILE A 65 -2.71 -17.32 12.12
C ILE A 65 -3.70 -16.31 12.66
N VAL A 66 -3.24 -15.50 13.59
CA VAL A 66 -4.03 -14.45 14.23
C VAL A 66 -3.66 -13.10 13.61
N ILE A 67 -4.62 -12.47 12.94
CA ILE A 67 -4.46 -11.12 12.40
C ILE A 67 -4.93 -10.12 13.45
N LYS A 68 -4.04 -9.20 13.85
CA LYS A 68 -4.33 -8.08 14.76
C LYS A 68 -4.56 -6.83 13.94
N GLU A 69 -5.82 -6.53 13.71
CA GLU A 69 -6.25 -5.38 12.92
C GLU A 69 -6.19 -4.10 13.73
N GLN A 70 -5.73 -3.02 13.10
CA GLN A 70 -5.72 -1.67 13.63
C GLN A 70 -6.13 -0.68 12.55
N ILE A 71 -7.15 0.11 12.82
CA ILE A 71 -7.52 1.23 11.95
C ILE A 71 -6.56 2.39 12.22
N GLY A 72 -5.86 2.84 11.17
CA GLY A 72 -4.95 3.99 11.22
C GLY A 72 -5.70 5.31 10.99
N LEU A 73 -6.63 5.66 11.89
CA LEU A 73 -7.39 6.90 11.77
C LEU A 73 -6.47 8.12 11.92
N GLY A 74 -6.61 9.10 11.03
CA GLY A 74 -5.82 10.35 11.02
C GLY A 74 -4.46 10.24 10.33
N LEU A 75 -3.93 9.02 10.06
CA LEU A 75 -2.63 8.87 9.44
C LEU A 75 -2.59 9.40 8.00
N VAL A 76 -3.63 9.11 7.20
CA VAL A 76 -3.70 9.58 5.80
C VAL A 76 -3.77 11.10 5.75
N GLU A 77 -4.61 11.70 6.60
CA GLU A 77 -4.78 13.15 6.68
C GLU A 77 -3.47 13.86 7.05
N LEU A 78 -2.68 13.29 7.97
CA LEU A 78 -1.39 13.85 8.34
C LEU A 78 -0.36 13.74 7.21
N ILE A 79 -0.34 12.61 6.48
CA ILE A 79 0.52 12.43 5.31
C ILE A 79 0.18 13.46 4.25
N GLU A 80 -1.10 13.55 3.86
CA GLU A 80 -1.59 14.47 2.83
C GLU A 80 -1.44 15.95 3.19
N ASN A 81 -1.30 16.29 4.47
CA ASN A 81 -1.01 17.63 4.96
C ASN A 81 0.48 17.89 5.19
N GLY A 82 1.39 17.01 4.73
CA GLY A 82 2.83 17.18 4.86
C GLY A 82 3.35 17.05 6.29
N LYS A 83 2.56 16.45 7.22
CA LYS A 83 2.90 16.30 8.64
C LYS A 83 3.56 14.95 8.96
N LEU A 84 4.30 14.39 8.03
CA LEU A 84 4.88 13.06 8.12
C LEU A 84 5.76 12.88 9.38
N TYR A 85 6.51 13.93 9.74
CA TYR A 85 7.46 13.93 10.87
C TYR A 85 6.96 14.73 12.07
N SER A 86 5.66 14.98 12.19
CA SER A 86 5.09 15.72 13.31
C SER A 86 5.01 14.87 14.59
N ASN A 87 4.97 15.54 15.75
CA ASN A 87 4.72 14.85 17.02
C ASN A 87 3.37 14.14 17.02
N GLU A 88 2.36 14.74 16.37
CA GLU A 88 1.02 14.15 16.22
C GLU A 88 1.07 12.80 15.48
N MET A 89 1.88 12.71 14.41
CA MET A 89 2.11 11.45 13.70
C MET A 89 2.77 10.42 14.61
N SER A 90 3.80 10.83 15.35
CA SER A 90 4.50 9.94 16.27
C SER A 90 3.58 9.40 17.36
N ASP A 91 2.75 10.26 17.94
CA ASP A 91 1.77 9.89 18.99
C ASP A 91 0.72 8.90 18.46
N LEU A 92 0.25 9.09 17.22
CA LEU A 92 -0.68 8.15 16.59
C LEU A 92 -0.03 6.80 16.31
N LEU A 93 1.18 6.79 15.76
CA LEU A 93 1.91 5.55 15.51
C LEU A 93 2.19 4.78 16.80
N ASP A 94 2.61 5.46 17.85
CA ASP A 94 2.81 4.87 19.18
C ASP A 94 1.52 4.22 19.70
N ARG A 95 0.40 4.95 19.63
CA ARG A 95 -0.92 4.49 20.06
C ARG A 95 -1.38 3.24 19.32
N TYR A 96 -1.11 3.15 18.01
CA TYR A 96 -1.56 2.04 17.18
C TYR A 96 -0.63 0.84 17.21
N LEU A 97 0.68 1.06 17.29
CA LEU A 97 1.67 -0.01 17.12
C LEU A 97 2.10 -0.65 18.44
N LYS A 98 2.18 0.11 19.55
CA LYS A 98 2.57 -0.45 20.85
C LYS A 98 1.66 -1.60 21.32
N PRO A 99 0.32 -1.52 21.20
CA PRO A 99 -0.56 -2.64 21.54
C PRO A 99 -0.36 -3.89 20.66
N MET A 100 0.11 -3.70 19.41
CA MET A 100 0.44 -4.82 18.54
C MET A 100 1.72 -5.53 19.00
N LEU A 101 2.74 -4.78 19.44
CA LEU A 101 3.96 -5.35 20.04
C LEU A 101 3.65 -6.20 21.27
N GLU A 102 2.76 -5.72 22.14
CA GLU A 102 2.31 -6.46 23.32
C GLU A 102 1.62 -7.79 22.96
N LYS A 103 1.05 -7.89 21.77
CA LYS A 103 0.47 -9.13 21.24
C LYS A 103 1.49 -10.05 20.58
N ASN A 104 2.77 -9.64 20.59
CA ASN A 104 3.88 -10.44 20.08
C ASN A 104 3.78 -10.73 18.57
N ILE A 105 3.40 -9.72 17.77
CA ILE A 105 3.47 -9.81 16.31
C ILE A 105 4.94 -9.87 15.87
N ASP A 106 5.22 -10.51 14.75
CA ASP A 106 6.54 -10.49 14.09
C ASP A 106 6.51 -9.96 12.66
N CYS A 107 5.29 -9.81 12.11
CA CYS A 107 5.03 -9.17 10.83
C CYS A 107 4.02 -8.04 11.01
N LEU A 108 4.24 -6.90 10.34
CA LEU A 108 3.29 -5.81 10.19
C LEU A 108 2.95 -5.63 8.70
N VAL A 109 1.69 -5.79 8.34
CA VAL A 109 1.18 -5.52 7.00
C VAL A 109 0.62 -4.10 6.93
N LEU A 110 1.01 -3.36 5.90
CA LEU A 110 0.49 -2.03 5.59
C LEU A 110 -0.63 -2.14 4.57
N GLY A 111 -1.86 -1.92 5.02
CA GLY A 111 -3.10 -2.03 4.23
C GLY A 111 -3.61 -0.70 3.69
N CYS A 112 -2.72 0.22 3.33
CA CYS A 112 -3.05 1.49 2.71
C CYS A 112 -1.89 1.95 1.82
N THR A 113 -2.19 2.54 0.67
CA THR A 113 -1.19 3.04 -0.28
C THR A 113 -0.35 4.20 0.24
N HIS A 114 -0.84 4.92 1.26
CA HIS A 114 -0.09 6.01 1.91
C HIS A 114 0.89 5.51 2.98
N TYR A 115 0.63 4.37 3.60
CA TYR A 115 1.42 3.93 4.76
C TYR A 115 2.87 3.54 4.49
N PRO A 116 3.29 3.15 3.28
CA PRO A 116 4.71 2.97 2.98
C PRO A 116 5.58 4.20 3.27
N TYR A 117 5.02 5.42 3.14
CA TYR A 117 5.74 6.66 3.51
C TYR A 117 6.04 6.78 5.01
N LEU A 118 5.32 6.02 5.85
CA LEU A 118 5.52 5.97 7.30
C LEU A 118 6.55 4.91 7.75
N ILE A 119 7.10 4.11 6.84
CA ILE A 119 8.02 3.01 7.21
C ILE A 119 9.17 3.49 8.10
N PRO A 120 9.84 4.63 7.84
CA PRO A 120 10.89 5.13 8.73
C PRO A 120 10.40 5.38 10.16
N GLN A 121 9.24 6.02 10.34
CA GLN A 121 8.65 6.32 11.65
C GLN A 121 8.14 5.04 12.33
N ILE A 122 7.52 4.13 11.58
CA ILE A 122 7.08 2.82 12.08
C ILE A 122 8.28 2.04 12.62
N ARG A 123 9.45 2.12 11.95
CA ARG A 123 10.68 1.49 12.41
C ARG A 123 11.19 2.06 13.74
N LEU A 124 10.99 3.36 14.00
CA LEU A 124 11.36 3.95 15.30
C LEU A 124 10.54 3.35 16.45
N VAL A 125 9.26 3.00 16.20
CA VAL A 125 8.37 2.40 17.21
C VAL A 125 8.60 0.89 17.34
N LEU A 126 8.67 0.17 16.22
CA LEU A 126 8.71 -1.30 16.20
C LEU A 126 10.12 -1.89 16.25
N GLY A 127 11.15 -1.08 15.93
CA GLY A 127 12.51 -1.57 15.75
C GLY A 127 12.67 -2.44 14.50
N ASN A 128 13.81 -3.12 14.40
CA ASN A 128 14.17 -3.92 13.21
C ASN A 128 13.72 -5.39 13.27
N LYS A 129 13.16 -5.83 14.40
CA LYS A 129 12.75 -7.23 14.57
C LYS A 129 11.43 -7.56 13.91
N ILE A 130 10.56 -6.58 13.71
CA ILE A 130 9.27 -6.76 13.06
C ILE A 130 9.45 -6.59 11.56
N GLN A 131 8.99 -7.57 10.79
CA GLN A 131 9.00 -7.48 9.35
C GLN A 131 7.84 -6.60 8.87
N ILE A 132 8.15 -5.54 8.12
CA ILE A 132 7.13 -4.68 7.51
C ILE A 132 6.92 -5.14 6.07
N ILE A 133 5.66 -5.38 5.71
CA ILE A 133 5.25 -5.89 4.41
C ILE A 133 4.19 -4.94 3.84
N ASP A 134 4.46 -4.41 2.66
CA ASP A 134 3.49 -3.65 1.88
C ASP A 134 3.17 -4.37 0.57
N SER A 135 2.18 -3.85 -0.17
CA SER A 135 1.72 -4.46 -1.42
C SER A 135 2.45 -3.93 -2.66
N GLY A 136 3.31 -2.93 -2.55
CA GLY A 136 3.88 -2.20 -3.70
C GLY A 136 4.64 -3.11 -4.66
N GLU A 137 5.58 -3.90 -4.16
CA GLU A 137 6.36 -4.81 -4.99
C GLU A 137 5.49 -5.89 -5.67
N ALA A 138 4.50 -6.42 -4.94
CA ALA A 138 3.59 -7.43 -5.48
C ALA A 138 2.72 -6.85 -6.62
N VAL A 139 2.22 -5.63 -6.44
CA VAL A 139 1.45 -4.90 -7.46
C VAL A 139 2.31 -4.59 -8.67
N ALA A 140 3.54 -4.14 -8.50
CA ALA A 140 4.47 -3.86 -9.60
C ALA A 140 4.76 -5.12 -10.43
N LYS A 141 5.06 -6.25 -9.78
CA LYS A 141 5.26 -7.54 -10.45
C LYS A 141 4.02 -8.00 -11.21
N GLN A 142 2.84 -7.87 -10.60
CA GLN A 142 1.58 -8.23 -11.25
C GLN A 142 1.29 -7.32 -12.46
N THR A 143 1.56 -6.03 -12.34
CA THR A 143 1.41 -5.05 -13.44
C THR A 143 2.31 -5.44 -14.62
N MET A 144 3.58 -5.71 -14.36
CA MET A 144 4.52 -6.13 -15.40
C MET A 144 4.06 -7.43 -16.09
N LYS A 145 3.59 -8.40 -15.32
CA LYS A 145 3.06 -9.67 -15.85
C LYS A 145 1.84 -9.44 -16.75
N VAL A 146 0.87 -8.66 -16.29
CA VAL A 146 -0.35 -8.37 -17.07
C VAL A 146 -0.03 -7.62 -18.36
N LEU A 147 0.86 -6.62 -18.30
CA LEU A 147 1.31 -5.91 -19.50
C LEU A 147 2.01 -6.84 -20.49
N SER A 148 2.83 -7.77 -20.01
CA SER A 148 3.49 -8.79 -20.85
C SER A 148 2.48 -9.72 -21.50
N ASP A 149 1.52 -10.25 -20.71
CA ASP A 149 0.50 -11.20 -21.19
C ASP A 149 -0.46 -10.55 -22.20
N CYS A 150 -0.69 -9.25 -22.08
CA CYS A 150 -1.50 -8.45 -23.01
C CYS A 150 -0.71 -7.89 -24.21
N ASN A 151 0.60 -8.16 -24.33
CA ASN A 151 1.50 -7.56 -25.31
C ASN A 151 1.54 -6.00 -25.26
N LEU A 152 1.33 -5.43 -24.09
CA LEU A 152 1.37 -3.99 -23.83
C LEU A 152 2.71 -3.54 -23.19
N LEU A 153 3.61 -4.48 -22.89
CA LEU A 153 4.91 -4.17 -22.33
C LEU A 153 5.79 -3.54 -23.42
N GLU A 154 6.22 -2.31 -23.20
CA GLU A 154 7.18 -1.62 -24.07
C GLU A 154 8.52 -2.38 -24.07
N LYS A 155 9.01 -2.75 -25.25
CA LYS A 155 10.31 -3.39 -25.46
C LYS A 155 11.39 -2.36 -25.86
N GLY A 156 11.23 -1.13 -25.39
CA GLY A 156 12.15 -0.03 -25.71
C GLY A 156 13.52 -0.18 -25.06
N ASN A 157 14.52 0.46 -25.67
CA ASN A 157 15.84 0.58 -25.08
C ASN A 157 15.76 1.38 -23.77
N ALA A 158 16.43 0.90 -22.73
CA ALA A 158 16.52 1.54 -21.40
C ALA A 158 17.18 2.95 -21.42
N SER A 159 17.43 3.52 -22.60
CA SER A 159 18.03 4.84 -22.80
C SER A 159 17.04 5.97 -23.08
N LEU A 160 15.73 5.69 -23.11
CA LEU A 160 14.73 6.77 -23.21
C LEU A 160 14.59 7.39 -21.83
N GLU A 161 14.96 8.67 -21.71
CA GLU A 161 14.62 9.49 -20.55
C GLU A 161 13.09 9.45 -20.41
N THR A 162 12.62 8.75 -19.37
CA THR A 162 11.19 8.69 -19.07
C THR A 162 10.83 9.94 -18.30
N ASN A 163 9.99 10.80 -18.88
CA ASN A 163 9.40 11.91 -18.16
C ASN A 163 8.12 11.43 -17.48
N HIS A 164 8.03 11.56 -16.16
CA HIS A 164 6.85 11.22 -15.38
C HIS A 164 5.97 12.46 -15.21
N ILE A 165 4.68 12.34 -15.49
CA ILE A 165 3.72 13.43 -15.28
C ILE A 165 2.75 13.02 -14.18
N PHE A 166 2.74 13.80 -13.10
CA PHE A 166 1.82 13.63 -11.98
C PHE A 166 0.77 14.73 -11.98
N TYR A 167 -0.50 14.34 -11.96
CA TYR A 167 -1.62 15.25 -11.78
C TYR A 167 -2.10 15.18 -10.33
N ILE A 168 -2.26 16.32 -9.67
CA ILE A 168 -2.69 16.40 -8.28
C ILE A 168 -3.69 17.54 -8.08
N ASN A 169 -4.72 17.30 -7.27
CA ASN A 169 -5.73 18.32 -6.89
C ASN A 169 -5.49 18.91 -5.49
N LYS A 170 -4.28 18.73 -4.96
CA LYS A 170 -3.82 19.27 -3.68
C LYS A 170 -2.43 19.89 -3.83
N ASP A 171 -1.85 20.33 -2.73
CA ASP A 171 -0.55 20.99 -2.70
C ASP A 171 0.57 20.08 -3.29
N LYS A 172 1.08 20.49 -4.43
CA LYS A 172 2.16 19.79 -5.15
C LYS A 172 3.46 19.67 -4.33
N ARG A 173 3.69 20.54 -3.33
CA ARG A 173 4.87 20.46 -2.47
C ARG A 173 4.87 19.17 -1.66
N VAL A 174 3.70 18.78 -1.13
CA VAL A 174 3.56 17.52 -0.38
C VAL A 174 3.88 16.32 -1.26
N LEU A 175 3.38 16.28 -2.50
CA LEU A 175 3.72 15.20 -3.42
C LEU A 175 5.22 15.17 -3.73
N LYS A 176 5.83 16.34 -3.96
CA LYS A 176 7.26 16.44 -4.21
C LYS A 176 8.09 15.89 -3.05
N ASP A 177 7.69 16.16 -1.81
CA ASP A 177 8.37 15.66 -0.61
C ASP A 177 8.20 14.13 -0.41
N LEU A 178 7.14 13.55 -0.99
CA LEU A 178 6.88 12.11 -0.96
C LEU A 178 7.59 11.33 -2.07
N LEU A 179 7.91 11.99 -3.18
CA LEU A 179 8.63 11.35 -4.28
C LEU A 179 10.11 11.18 -3.91
N THR A 180 10.68 10.05 -4.29
CA THR A 180 12.12 9.81 -4.14
C THR A 180 12.92 10.67 -5.12
N ASP A 181 14.16 10.98 -4.78
CA ASP A 181 15.04 11.83 -5.60
C ASP A 181 15.16 11.33 -7.05
N ASN A 182 15.22 10.03 -7.26
CA ASN A 182 15.30 9.42 -8.59
C ASN A 182 14.09 9.70 -9.51
N ILE A 183 12.93 9.98 -8.92
CA ILE A 183 11.69 10.31 -9.67
C ILE A 183 11.56 11.83 -9.81
N ASN A 184 12.02 12.59 -8.81
CA ASN A 184 11.90 14.04 -8.81
C ASN A 184 12.61 14.74 -9.97
N GLU A 185 13.79 14.24 -10.36
CA GLU A 185 14.62 14.85 -11.42
C GLU A 185 14.01 14.72 -12.82
N SER A 186 13.12 13.72 -13.05
CA SER A 186 12.48 13.42 -14.33
C SER A 186 10.97 13.53 -14.28
N SER A 187 10.41 14.38 -13.41
CA SER A 187 8.97 14.46 -13.24
C SER A 187 8.41 15.88 -13.30
N ASP A 188 7.26 15.99 -13.97
CA ASP A 188 6.41 17.19 -13.96
C ASP A 188 5.22 16.97 -13.02
N ILE A 189 5.03 17.88 -12.06
CA ILE A 189 3.87 17.85 -11.16
C ILE A 189 2.94 18.98 -11.54
N ILE A 190 1.76 18.61 -12.03
CA ILE A 190 0.72 19.51 -12.50
C ILE A 190 -0.41 19.55 -11.47
N GLU A 191 -0.62 20.72 -10.86
CA GLU A 191 -1.75 20.94 -9.97
C GLU A 191 -2.97 21.32 -10.82
N THR A 192 -4.06 20.56 -10.68
CA THR A 192 -5.30 20.76 -11.45
C THR A 192 -6.50 20.22 -10.67
N ASP A 193 -7.66 20.82 -10.88
CA ASP A 193 -8.93 20.32 -10.34
C ASP A 193 -9.50 19.25 -11.27
N PHE A 194 -9.92 18.10 -10.69
CA PHE A 194 -10.60 17.01 -11.38
C PHE A 194 -11.60 16.24 -10.49
#